data_403eac83c617d7a9ec25c904d6fc8d87
#
_entry.id   403eac83c617d7a9ec25c904d6fc8d87
#
_cell.length_a   1.000
_cell.length_b   1.000
_cell.length_c   1.000
_cell.angle_alpha   90.00
_cell.angle_beta   90.00
_cell.angle_gamma   90.00
#
_symmetry.space_group_name_H-M   'P 1'
#
loop_
_entity.id
_entity.type
_entity.pdbx_description
1 polymer ?
#
loop_
_entity_poly.entity_id
_entity_poly.type
_entity_poly.pdbx_seq_one_letter_code
_entity_poly.pdbx_strand_id
1 'polypeptide(L)'
;ASHFDISVDPDDPKVYADGEDISEAIRSSEVSSHVSKVSNIIPVRHVLIAAQRAYIAREASVDSFSEGAGIVAEGRDITTVVAPDAEVRILLTAREEVRQARRSGQAVSGVGAENVAARDKADSKVTNFTSAAEGVLTVDNSDLNFGETLDVLVRIVDDAIEEQEYR
;
A
#
# COMPACT_ATOMS: atom_id res chain seq x y z
N ALA A 1 17.20 -3.73 -18.79
CA ALA A 1 16.14 -3.74 -17.77
C ALA A 1 15.54 -2.35 -17.76
N SER A 2 14.21 -2.26 -17.86
CA SER A 2 13.50 -0.99 -17.76
C SER A 2 13.73 -0.38 -16.40
N HIS A 3 13.95 0.93 -16.36
CA HIS A 3 14.12 1.67 -15.12
C HIS A 3 12.75 2.21 -14.71
N PHE A 4 12.29 1.83 -13.52
CA PHE A 4 11.07 2.36 -12.92
C PHE A 4 11.43 3.34 -11.82
N ASP A 5 10.72 4.46 -11.79
CA ASP A 5 10.79 5.42 -10.71
C ASP A 5 9.38 5.81 -10.25
N ILE A 6 9.23 5.97 -8.94
CA ILE A 6 7.95 6.31 -8.31
C ILE A 6 8.19 7.59 -7.51
N SER A 7 7.40 8.63 -7.81
CA SER A 7 7.39 9.83 -6.97
C SER A 7 6.87 9.48 -5.58
N VAL A 8 7.58 9.91 -4.57
CA VAL A 8 7.15 9.81 -3.16
C VAL A 8 6.47 11.10 -2.69
N ASP A 9 6.42 12.13 -3.56
CA ASP A 9 5.70 13.36 -3.31
C ASP A 9 4.18 13.11 -3.36
N PRO A 10 3.44 13.30 -2.26
CA PRO A 10 2.01 13.09 -2.22
C PRO A 10 1.23 14.11 -3.06
N ASP A 11 1.82 15.28 -3.33
CA ASP A 11 1.19 16.34 -4.13
C ASP A 11 1.40 16.13 -5.64
N ASP A 12 2.40 15.33 -6.04
CA ASP A 12 2.67 14.94 -7.43
C ASP A 12 2.94 13.43 -7.57
N PRO A 13 1.92 12.57 -7.32
CA PRO A 13 2.09 11.12 -7.33
C PRO A 13 2.20 10.58 -8.74
N LYS A 14 3.43 10.40 -9.23
CA LYS A 14 3.72 9.90 -10.57
C LYS A 14 4.50 8.61 -10.57
N VAL A 15 4.31 7.83 -11.65
CA VAL A 15 5.07 6.62 -11.94
C VAL A 15 5.70 6.75 -13.31
N TYR A 16 7.00 6.52 -13.39
CA TYR A 16 7.76 6.60 -14.63
C TYR A 16 8.33 5.25 -15.01
N ALA A 17 8.34 4.95 -16.31
CA ALA A 17 9.08 3.83 -16.89
C ALA A 17 10.00 4.37 -17.98
N ASP A 18 11.32 4.19 -17.81
CA ASP A 18 12.34 4.69 -18.73
C ASP A 18 12.20 6.21 -19.03
N GLY A 19 11.73 6.98 -18.04
CA GLY A 19 11.53 8.43 -18.14
C GLY A 19 10.19 8.86 -18.74
N GLU A 20 9.32 7.94 -19.14
CA GLU A 20 7.97 8.20 -19.61
C GLU A 20 6.97 8.11 -18.45
N ASP A 21 6.10 9.11 -18.30
CA ASP A 21 5.01 9.09 -17.30
C ASP A 21 3.94 8.07 -17.70
N ILE A 22 3.81 7.02 -16.89
CA ILE A 22 2.85 5.93 -17.11
C ILE A 22 1.73 5.91 -16.05
N SER A 23 1.56 6.97 -15.28
CA SER A 23 0.64 7.04 -14.14
C SER A 23 -0.82 6.71 -14.52
N GLU A 24 -1.27 7.16 -15.69
CA GLU A 24 -2.60 6.82 -16.21
C GLU A 24 -2.65 5.41 -16.83
N ALA A 25 -1.60 5.01 -17.55
CA ALA A 25 -1.55 3.72 -18.24
C ALA A 25 -1.64 2.53 -17.26
N ILE A 26 -0.98 2.62 -16.10
CA ILE A 26 -1.00 1.55 -15.07
C ILE A 26 -2.38 1.35 -14.43
N ARG A 27 -3.28 2.35 -14.53
CA ARG A 27 -4.66 2.29 -14.01
C ARG A 27 -5.66 1.69 -14.99
N SER A 28 -5.23 1.40 -16.21
CA SER A 28 -6.10 0.81 -17.24
C SER A 28 -6.60 -0.58 -16.84
N SER A 29 -7.78 -0.96 -17.33
CA SER A 29 -8.34 -2.30 -17.11
C SER A 29 -7.48 -3.39 -17.74
N GLU A 30 -6.82 -3.08 -18.85
CA GLU A 30 -5.90 -3.99 -19.54
C GLU A 30 -4.72 -4.36 -18.65
N VAL A 31 -3.99 -3.36 -18.10
CA VAL A 31 -2.88 -3.59 -17.19
C VAL A 31 -3.36 -4.30 -15.92
N SER A 32 -4.46 -3.83 -15.32
CA SER A 32 -5.03 -4.41 -14.11
C SER A 32 -5.36 -5.89 -14.26
N SER A 33 -5.87 -6.33 -15.41
CA SER A 33 -6.20 -7.73 -15.71
C SER A 33 -4.96 -8.65 -15.79
N HIS A 34 -3.78 -8.09 -16.03
CA HIS A 34 -2.53 -8.83 -16.17
C HIS A 34 -1.68 -8.87 -14.90
N VAL A 35 -1.95 -7.99 -13.93
CA VAL A 35 -1.14 -7.89 -12.69
C VAL A 35 -1.01 -9.23 -11.98
N SER A 36 -2.10 -9.98 -11.83
CA SER A 36 -2.08 -11.27 -11.13
C SER A 36 -1.21 -12.32 -11.82
N LYS A 37 -1.12 -12.28 -13.16
CA LYS A 37 -0.28 -13.20 -13.92
C LYS A 37 1.21 -12.98 -13.66
N VAL A 38 1.59 -11.72 -13.45
CA VAL A 38 2.98 -11.32 -13.21
C VAL A 38 3.32 -11.44 -11.71
N SER A 39 2.41 -11.00 -10.83
CA SER A 39 2.63 -11.00 -9.38
C SER A 39 2.73 -12.39 -8.76
N ASN A 40 2.22 -13.43 -9.43
CA ASN A 40 2.35 -14.83 -8.99
C ASN A 40 3.70 -15.46 -9.36
N ILE A 41 4.54 -14.76 -10.13
CA ILE A 41 5.88 -15.25 -10.50
C ILE A 41 6.85 -14.95 -9.35
N ILE A 42 7.27 -15.97 -8.61
CA ILE A 42 8.10 -15.82 -7.40
C ILE A 42 9.36 -14.96 -7.62
N PRO A 43 10.18 -15.17 -8.67
CA PRO A 43 11.33 -14.30 -8.91
C PRO A 43 10.95 -12.81 -9.10
N VAL A 44 9.81 -12.53 -9.75
CA VAL A 44 9.33 -11.15 -9.92
C VAL A 44 8.94 -10.55 -8.57
N ARG A 45 8.26 -11.31 -7.71
CA ARG A 45 7.94 -10.85 -6.36
C ARG A 45 9.18 -10.49 -5.56
N HIS A 46 10.25 -11.27 -5.64
CA HIS A 46 11.50 -10.97 -4.94
C HIS A 46 12.10 -9.64 -5.43
N VAL A 47 12.08 -9.38 -6.72
CA VAL A 47 12.54 -8.10 -7.29
C VAL A 47 11.68 -6.93 -6.79
N LEU A 48 10.35 -7.09 -6.79
CA LEU A 48 9.43 -6.06 -6.33
C LEU A 48 9.60 -5.78 -4.83
N ILE A 49 9.72 -6.81 -3.99
CA ILE A 49 9.97 -6.66 -2.56
C ILE A 49 11.30 -5.93 -2.32
N ALA A 50 12.36 -6.30 -3.05
CA ALA A 50 13.65 -5.63 -2.93
C ALA A 50 13.56 -4.14 -3.33
N ALA A 51 12.83 -3.82 -4.40
CA ALA A 51 12.60 -2.44 -4.82
C ALA A 51 11.81 -1.65 -3.77
N GLN A 52 10.71 -2.20 -3.22
CA GLN A 52 9.93 -1.56 -2.17
C GLN A 52 10.77 -1.28 -0.91
N ARG A 53 11.59 -2.25 -0.49
CA ARG A 53 12.52 -2.08 0.63
C ARG A 53 13.56 -0.99 0.37
N ALA A 54 14.03 -0.87 -0.88
CA ALA A 54 14.96 0.18 -1.26
C ALA A 54 14.33 1.58 -1.17
N TYR A 55 13.05 1.73 -1.55
CA TYR A 55 12.31 2.98 -1.36
C TYR A 55 12.15 3.32 0.13
N ILE A 56 11.76 2.36 0.96
CA ILE A 56 11.62 2.56 2.41
C ILE A 56 12.96 2.98 3.03
N ALA A 57 14.04 2.28 2.70
CA ALA A 57 15.38 2.59 3.23
C ALA A 57 15.89 3.96 2.77
N ARG A 58 15.56 4.38 1.54
CA ARG A 58 15.93 5.70 1.01
C ARG A 58 15.31 6.82 1.84
N GLU A 59 14.05 6.70 2.24
CA GLU A 59 13.33 7.74 2.97
C GLU A 59 13.77 7.87 4.44
N ALA A 60 14.61 6.97 4.95
CA ALA A 60 15.30 7.13 6.24
C ALA A 60 16.52 8.07 6.17
N SER A 61 16.92 8.52 4.96
CA SER A 61 18.05 9.44 4.77
C SER A 61 17.62 10.90 4.86
N VAL A 62 18.43 11.74 5.48
CA VAL A 62 18.23 13.19 5.52
C VAL A 62 18.30 13.86 4.13
N ASP A 63 18.87 13.18 3.14
CA ASP A 63 18.95 13.66 1.75
C ASP A 63 17.71 13.20 0.91
N SER A 64 16.74 12.52 1.54
CA SER A 64 15.51 12.07 0.87
C SER A 64 14.45 13.18 0.81
N PHE A 65 13.36 12.91 0.09
CA PHE A 65 12.20 13.81 0.04
C PHE A 65 11.63 14.11 1.45
N SER A 66 11.57 13.09 2.31
CA SER A 66 11.06 13.21 3.68
C SER A 66 12.06 13.80 4.67
N GLU A 67 13.29 14.14 4.21
CA GLU A 67 14.38 14.61 5.08
C GLU A 67 14.69 13.65 6.25
N GLY A 68 14.46 12.35 6.03
CA GLY A 68 14.65 11.31 7.04
C GLY A 68 13.46 11.06 7.96
N ALA A 69 12.32 11.74 7.74
CA ALA A 69 11.11 11.53 8.53
C ALA A 69 10.41 10.18 8.26
N GLY A 70 10.86 9.45 7.21
CA GLY A 70 10.34 8.14 6.87
C GLY A 70 9.30 8.15 5.74
N ILE A 71 8.55 7.08 5.62
CA ILE A 71 7.59 6.87 4.54
C ILE A 71 6.34 6.12 5.03
N VAL A 72 5.19 6.45 4.49
CA VAL A 72 3.97 5.65 4.60
C VAL A 72 3.85 4.77 3.36
N ALA A 73 3.83 3.46 3.57
CA ALA A 73 3.67 2.48 2.49
C ALA A 73 2.38 1.70 2.65
N GLU A 74 1.63 1.52 1.55
CA GLU A 74 0.38 0.75 1.51
C GLU A 74 0.53 -0.47 0.59
N GLY A 75 0.01 -1.60 1.04
CA GLY A 75 -0.06 -2.83 0.25
C GLY A 75 -0.45 -4.04 1.09
N ARG A 76 -0.76 -5.14 0.41
CA ARG A 76 -1.32 -6.36 1.05
C ARG A 76 -0.30 -7.18 1.83
N ASP A 77 0.98 -7.01 1.55
CA ASP A 77 2.09 -7.75 2.15
C ASP A 77 3.15 -6.84 2.80
N ILE A 78 2.85 -5.54 2.91
CA ILE A 78 3.80 -4.57 3.48
C ILE A 78 4.13 -4.94 4.92
N THR A 79 3.15 -5.13 5.78
CA THR A 79 3.33 -5.35 7.21
C THR A 79 3.90 -6.72 7.58
N THR A 80 3.88 -7.69 6.65
CA THR A 80 4.29 -9.08 6.92
C THR A 80 5.52 -9.52 6.13
N VAL A 81 5.75 -8.93 4.96
CA VAL A 81 6.82 -9.36 4.05
C VAL A 81 7.79 -8.25 3.73
N VAL A 82 7.29 -7.07 3.33
CA VAL A 82 8.15 -5.98 2.87
C VAL A 82 8.83 -5.28 4.05
N ALA A 83 8.06 -4.86 5.04
CA ALA A 83 8.50 -4.11 6.21
C ALA A 83 7.93 -4.72 7.51
N PRO A 84 8.30 -5.98 7.85
CA PRO A 84 7.80 -6.64 9.05
C PRO A 84 8.31 -5.99 10.34
N ASP A 85 9.39 -5.22 10.25
CA ASP A 85 10.03 -4.53 11.37
C ASP A 85 9.69 -3.03 11.41
N ALA A 86 8.71 -2.57 10.61
CA ALA A 86 8.27 -1.17 10.65
C ALA A 86 7.72 -0.82 12.03
N GLU A 87 7.99 0.38 12.48
CA GLU A 87 7.63 0.90 13.81
C GLU A 87 6.11 0.92 14.01
N VAL A 88 5.38 1.34 12.98
CA VAL A 88 3.91 1.32 12.96
C VAL A 88 3.44 0.39 11.86
N ARG A 89 2.68 -0.65 12.23
CA ARG A 89 2.10 -1.61 11.30
C ARG A 89 0.61 -1.71 11.53
N ILE A 90 -0.17 -1.38 10.51
CA ILE A 90 -1.63 -1.31 10.60
C ILE A 90 -2.27 -2.20 9.55
N LEU A 91 -3.24 -3.01 9.96
CA LEU A 91 -4.22 -3.64 9.09
C LEU A 91 -5.48 -2.78 9.08
N LEU A 92 -5.68 -2.02 8.00
CA LEU A 92 -6.90 -1.26 7.79
C LEU A 92 -7.98 -2.17 7.21
N THR A 93 -9.10 -2.31 7.88
CA THR A 93 -10.21 -3.17 7.48
C THR A 93 -11.55 -2.45 7.49
N ALA A 94 -12.52 -3.03 6.79
CA ALA A 94 -13.93 -2.61 6.85
C ALA A 94 -14.82 -3.79 6.52
N ARG A 95 -16.08 -3.76 6.99
CA ARG A 95 -17.11 -4.74 6.63
C ARG A 95 -17.26 -4.84 5.12
N GLU A 96 -17.56 -6.04 4.62
CA GLU A 96 -17.61 -6.33 3.18
C GLU A 96 -18.59 -5.42 2.44
N GLU A 97 -19.76 -5.20 3.00
CA GLU A 97 -20.80 -4.32 2.42
C GLU A 97 -20.31 -2.86 2.28
N VAL A 98 -19.53 -2.37 3.25
CA VAL A 98 -18.93 -1.03 3.22
C VAL A 98 -17.87 -0.94 2.13
N ARG A 99 -17.01 -1.95 2.03
CA ARG A 99 -15.99 -2.03 0.98
C ARG A 99 -16.61 -2.05 -0.41
N GLN A 100 -17.68 -2.83 -0.60
CA GLN A 100 -18.43 -2.89 -1.86
C GLN A 100 -19.09 -1.55 -2.20
N ALA A 101 -19.71 -0.88 -1.22
CA ALA A 101 -20.34 0.41 -1.41
C ALA A 101 -19.30 1.49 -1.81
N ARG A 102 -18.15 1.53 -1.13
CA ARG A 102 -17.04 2.46 -1.47
C ARG A 102 -16.52 2.23 -2.87
N ARG A 103 -16.35 0.97 -3.29
CA ARG A 103 -15.92 0.61 -4.66
C ARG A 103 -16.94 1.04 -5.71
N SER A 104 -18.24 0.83 -5.45
CA SER A 104 -19.30 1.24 -6.38
C SER A 104 -19.33 2.76 -6.58
N GLY A 105 -19.04 3.54 -5.54
CA GLY A 105 -18.91 5.00 -5.63
C GLY A 105 -17.64 5.46 -6.38
N GLN A 106 -16.58 4.64 -6.42
CA GLN A 106 -15.34 4.92 -7.15
C GLN A 106 -15.35 4.41 -8.61
N ALA A 107 -16.37 3.66 -9.01
CA ALA A 107 -16.47 2.99 -10.33
C ALA A 107 -16.60 3.94 -11.54
N VAL A 108 -16.33 5.24 -11.37
CA VAL A 108 -16.17 6.19 -12.49
C VAL A 108 -14.91 5.87 -13.32
N SER A 109 -14.03 5.00 -12.86
CA SER A 109 -12.72 4.67 -13.49
C SER A 109 -12.67 3.30 -14.16
N GLY A 110 -13.79 2.67 -14.51
CA GLY A 110 -13.83 1.51 -15.44
C GLY A 110 -13.23 0.18 -14.96
N VAL A 111 -12.78 0.07 -13.71
CA VAL A 111 -12.31 -1.19 -13.14
C VAL A 111 -13.48 -1.87 -12.44
N GLY A 112 -14.08 -2.87 -13.07
CA GLY A 112 -15.24 -3.58 -12.54
C GLY A 112 -14.98 -4.24 -11.19
N ALA A 113 -15.96 -4.15 -10.28
CA ALA A 113 -15.91 -4.71 -8.93
C ALA A 113 -15.60 -6.24 -8.89
N GLU A 114 -15.94 -6.97 -9.95
CA GLU A 114 -15.65 -8.41 -10.09
C GLU A 114 -14.15 -8.72 -10.14
N ASN A 115 -13.33 -7.87 -10.75
CA ASN A 115 -11.89 -8.09 -10.84
C ASN A 115 -11.18 -7.97 -9.50
N VAL A 116 -11.69 -7.15 -8.59
CA VAL A 116 -11.05 -6.92 -7.28
C VAL A 116 -11.32 -8.08 -6.32
N ALA A 117 -12.55 -8.61 -6.28
CA ALA A 117 -12.87 -9.77 -5.44
C ALA A 117 -12.12 -11.03 -5.89
N ALA A 118 -11.98 -11.24 -7.20
CA ALA A 118 -11.18 -12.33 -7.76
C ALA A 118 -9.69 -12.17 -7.42
N ARG A 119 -9.19 -10.95 -7.42
CA ARG A 119 -7.82 -10.62 -7.05
C ARG A 119 -7.59 -10.81 -5.54
N ASP A 120 -8.50 -10.34 -4.69
CA ASP A 120 -8.45 -10.54 -3.24
C ASP A 120 -8.40 -12.03 -2.90
N LYS A 121 -9.21 -12.85 -3.58
CA LYS A 121 -9.24 -14.31 -3.43
C LYS A 121 -7.95 -14.98 -3.95
N ALA A 122 -7.33 -14.45 -4.99
CA ALA A 122 -6.06 -14.98 -5.51
C ALA A 122 -4.90 -14.61 -4.58
N ASP A 123 -4.85 -13.38 -4.09
CA ASP A 123 -3.79 -12.87 -3.22
C ASP A 123 -3.88 -13.48 -1.81
N SER A 124 -5.10 -13.77 -1.30
CA SER A 124 -5.29 -14.45 0.00
C SER A 124 -4.72 -15.87 0.06
N LYS A 125 -4.45 -16.50 -1.09
CA LYS A 125 -3.78 -17.80 -1.15
C LYS A 125 -2.28 -17.70 -0.92
N VAL A 126 -1.71 -16.52 -1.08
CA VAL A 126 -0.26 -16.30 -1.03
C VAL A 126 0.13 -15.47 0.20
N THR A 127 -0.76 -14.61 0.68
CA THR A 127 -0.50 -13.71 1.81
C THR A 127 -1.78 -13.58 2.64
N ASN A 128 -1.70 -13.81 3.95
CA ASN A 128 -2.83 -13.58 4.84
C ASN A 128 -2.90 -12.08 5.19
N PHE A 129 -3.76 -11.36 4.48
CA PHE A 129 -4.03 -9.94 4.72
C PHE A 129 -5.44 -9.70 5.31
N THR A 130 -6.12 -10.76 5.70
CA THR A 130 -7.48 -10.70 6.27
C THR A 130 -7.48 -10.74 7.80
N SER A 131 -6.36 -11.10 8.41
CA SER A 131 -6.14 -11.07 9.85
C SER A 131 -4.79 -10.43 10.17
N ALA A 132 -4.74 -9.65 11.25
CA ALA A 132 -3.52 -9.01 11.71
C ALA A 132 -2.50 -10.08 12.13
N ALA A 133 -1.25 -9.91 11.71
CA ALA A 133 -0.12 -10.66 12.24
C ALA A 133 0.24 -10.15 13.65
N GLU A 134 1.11 -10.85 14.34
CA GLU A 134 1.61 -10.41 15.65
C GLU A 134 2.24 -9.01 15.57
N GLY A 135 1.86 -8.13 16.46
CA GLY A 135 2.31 -6.73 16.51
C GLY A 135 1.73 -5.82 15.42
N VAL A 136 0.74 -6.27 14.65
CA VAL A 136 0.02 -5.44 13.68
C VAL A 136 -1.29 -4.96 14.31
N LEU A 137 -1.49 -3.66 14.38
CA LEU A 137 -2.72 -3.04 14.88
C LEU A 137 -3.83 -3.20 13.85
N THR A 138 -5.03 -3.54 14.29
CA THR A 138 -6.21 -3.57 13.41
C THR A 138 -7.04 -2.32 13.61
N VAL A 139 -7.31 -1.60 12.52
CA VAL A 139 -8.22 -0.45 12.48
C VAL A 139 -9.40 -0.79 11.59
N ASP A 140 -10.58 -0.95 12.18
CA ASP A 140 -11.84 -1.10 11.45
C ASP A 140 -12.45 0.28 11.19
N ASN A 141 -12.47 0.69 9.93
CA ASN A 141 -13.02 1.98 9.52
C ASN A 141 -14.43 1.87 8.91
N SER A 142 -15.17 0.80 9.22
CA SER A 142 -16.50 0.56 8.66
C SER A 142 -17.47 1.71 8.89
N ASP A 143 -17.41 2.31 10.06
CA ASP A 143 -18.31 3.36 10.50
C ASP A 143 -17.65 4.76 10.50
N LEU A 144 -16.42 4.87 9.99
CA LEU A 144 -15.65 6.11 9.89
C LEU A 144 -15.68 6.66 8.46
N ASN A 145 -15.77 7.98 8.34
CA ASN A 145 -15.49 8.68 7.08
C ASN A 145 -13.97 8.80 6.84
N PHE A 146 -13.59 9.41 5.73
CA PHE A 146 -12.16 9.57 5.37
C PHE A 146 -11.39 10.39 6.41
N GLY A 147 -11.93 11.54 6.85
CA GLY A 147 -11.27 12.41 7.84
C GLY A 147 -11.11 11.71 9.18
N GLU A 148 -12.18 11.07 9.69
CA GLU A 148 -12.13 10.32 10.93
C GLU A 148 -11.14 9.14 10.87
N THR A 149 -11.06 8.45 9.73
CA THR A 149 -10.06 7.39 9.51
C THR A 149 -8.65 7.96 9.56
N LEU A 150 -8.42 9.10 8.89
CA LEU A 150 -7.12 9.77 8.89
C LEU A 150 -6.72 10.19 10.31
N ASP A 151 -7.64 10.80 11.07
CA ASP A 151 -7.38 11.21 12.46
C ASP A 151 -6.97 10.03 13.36
N VAL A 152 -7.60 8.86 13.17
CA VAL A 152 -7.21 7.64 13.90
C VAL A 152 -5.81 7.20 13.53
N LEU A 153 -5.48 7.17 12.23
CA LEU A 153 -4.17 6.73 11.75
C LEU A 153 -3.06 7.69 12.20
N VAL A 154 -3.30 9.00 12.14
CA VAL A 154 -2.33 10.02 12.60
C VAL A 154 -2.05 9.85 14.08
N ARG A 155 -3.07 9.68 14.92
CA ARG A 155 -2.87 9.45 16.37
C ARG A 155 -2.02 8.21 16.66
N ILE A 156 -2.24 7.13 15.94
CA ILE A 156 -1.41 5.91 16.11
C ILE A 156 0.06 6.19 15.79
N VAL A 157 0.34 7.02 14.80
CA VAL A 157 1.71 7.40 14.43
C VAL A 157 2.29 8.34 15.49
N ASP A 158 1.53 9.35 15.94
CA ASP A 158 1.96 10.31 16.96
C ASP A 158 2.28 9.59 18.29
N ASP A 159 1.39 8.68 18.74
CA ASP A 159 1.62 7.87 19.94
C ASP A 159 2.92 7.05 19.83
N ALA A 160 3.20 6.47 18.65
CA ALA A 160 4.41 5.69 18.44
C ALA A 160 5.69 6.56 18.46
N ILE A 161 5.61 7.78 17.93
CA ILE A 161 6.72 8.76 17.98
C ILE A 161 7.00 9.16 19.40
N GLU A 162 5.97 9.50 20.17
CA GLU A 162 6.09 9.88 21.58
C GLU A 162 6.73 8.75 22.41
N GLU A 163 6.31 7.49 22.19
CA GLU A 163 6.88 6.34 22.89
C GLU A 163 8.38 6.13 22.60
N GLN A 164 8.87 6.53 21.43
CA GLN A 164 10.29 6.46 21.09
C GLN A 164 11.13 7.54 21.77
N GLU A 165 10.59 8.73 21.92
CA GLU A 165 11.28 9.85 22.59
C GLU A 165 11.53 9.59 24.08
N TYR A 166 10.73 8.70 24.70
CA TYR A 166 10.84 8.33 26.13
C TYR A 166 11.70 7.09 26.39
N ARG A 167 12.29 6.46 25.37
CA ARG A 167 13.17 5.29 25.48
C ARG A 167 14.64 5.66 25.41
#